data_037640b5c8839439de838ccffdea8e95
#
_entry.id   037640b5c8839439de838ccffdea8e95
#
_cell.length_a   1.000
_cell.length_b   1.000
_cell.length_c   1.000
_cell.angle_alpha   90.00
_cell.angle_beta   90.00
_cell.angle_gamma   90.00
#
_symmetry.space_group_name_H-M   'P 1'
#
loop_
_entity.id
_entity.type
_entity.pdbx_description
1 polymer ?
#
loop_
_entity_poly.entity_id
_entity_poly.type
_entity_poly.pdbx_seq_one_letter_code
_entity_poly.pdbx_strand_id
1 'polypeptide(L)'
;MKYFEHESAATFDEAVSLLKESPKGKTVVMAGGSDLIGVLKEQILEDYPEKVVDLKTVRGGEYIKQDGDTIEIGALTKLCDIVKSDLLNEKAPVLSQAARSVATPLIRNVATMGGNICQDVRCWFYRYPHGIGGRMDCMRKGGKECYAVMG
;
A
#
# COMPACT_ATOMS: atom_id res chain seq x y z
N MET A 1 10.09 -2.83 -15.20
CA MET A 1 9.89 -1.67 -14.31
C MET A 1 10.57 -0.48 -14.95
N LYS A 2 9.89 0.67 -15.07
CA LYS A 2 10.51 1.91 -15.56
C LYS A 2 11.32 2.56 -14.45
N TYR A 3 12.20 3.48 -14.83
CA TYR A 3 12.96 4.30 -13.88
C TYR A 3 12.04 5.22 -13.07
N PHE A 4 12.36 5.46 -11.83
CA PHE A 4 11.80 6.48 -10.95
C PHE A 4 12.86 6.93 -9.95
N GLU A 5 12.74 8.16 -9.47
CA GLU A 5 13.54 8.66 -8.36
C GLU A 5 13.06 8.03 -7.04
N HIS A 6 14.01 7.72 -6.15
CA HIS A 6 13.70 7.21 -4.82
C HIS A 6 14.19 8.21 -3.78
N GLU A 7 13.28 8.66 -2.91
CA GLU A 7 13.56 9.61 -1.85
C GLU A 7 12.98 9.10 -0.53
N SER A 8 13.75 9.21 0.57
CA SER A 8 13.31 8.76 1.89
C SER A 8 12.89 9.96 2.72
N ALA A 9 11.66 9.95 3.24
CA ALA A 9 11.16 10.98 4.15
C ALA A 9 11.49 10.63 5.60
N ALA A 10 11.96 11.60 6.38
CA ALA A 10 12.23 11.43 7.81
C ALA A 10 10.97 11.66 8.66
N THR A 11 9.98 12.41 8.15
CA THR A 11 8.71 12.73 8.81
C THR A 11 7.53 12.60 7.86
N PHE A 12 6.31 12.49 8.42
CA PHE A 12 5.09 12.53 7.60
C PHE A 12 4.89 13.89 6.91
N ASP A 13 5.26 14.99 7.56
CA ASP A 13 5.14 16.33 6.98
C ASP A 13 6.06 16.50 5.76
N GLU A 14 7.28 15.97 5.84
CA GLU A 14 8.19 15.92 4.70
C GLU A 14 7.62 15.09 3.55
N ALA A 15 7.09 13.89 3.83
CA ALA A 15 6.45 13.07 2.82
C ALA A 15 5.25 13.78 2.16
N VAL A 16 4.44 14.50 2.94
CA VAL A 16 3.32 15.31 2.43
C VAL A 16 3.82 16.46 1.55
N SER A 17 4.92 17.11 1.93
CA SER A 17 5.52 18.19 1.14
C SER A 17 5.99 17.68 -0.21
N LEU A 18 6.73 16.57 -0.23
CA LEU A 18 7.20 15.92 -1.46
C LEU A 18 6.04 15.50 -2.39
N LEU A 19 4.92 15.04 -1.81
CA LEU A 19 3.73 14.72 -2.59
C LEU A 19 3.07 15.96 -3.21
N LYS A 20 3.08 17.11 -2.52
CA LYS A 20 2.47 18.35 -2.99
C LYS A 20 3.30 19.04 -4.08
N GLU A 21 4.60 18.85 -4.09
CA GLU A 21 5.52 19.43 -5.07
C GLU A 21 5.35 18.87 -6.48
N SER A 22 4.77 17.70 -6.59
CA SER A 22 4.62 16.98 -7.86
C SER A 22 3.18 17.00 -8.39
N PRO A 23 2.98 16.98 -9.71
CA PRO A 23 1.65 16.76 -10.29
C PRO A 23 1.02 15.46 -9.76
N LYS A 24 -0.33 15.46 -9.69
CA LYS A 24 -1.08 14.30 -9.20
C LYS A 24 -0.69 13.02 -9.94
N GLY A 25 -0.33 11.98 -9.20
CA GLY A 25 0.04 10.66 -9.74
C GLY A 25 1.50 10.51 -10.14
N LYS A 26 2.29 11.59 -10.15
CA LYS A 26 3.72 11.53 -10.50
C LYS A 26 4.62 11.18 -9.32
N THR A 27 4.17 11.43 -8.10
CA THR A 27 4.84 10.98 -6.88
C THR A 27 3.90 10.07 -6.09
N VAL A 28 4.42 8.94 -5.62
CA VAL A 28 3.69 7.96 -4.81
C VAL A 28 4.48 7.64 -3.55
N VAL A 29 3.77 7.30 -2.46
CA VAL A 29 4.40 6.85 -1.22
C VAL A 29 4.55 5.35 -1.18
N MET A 30 5.62 4.87 -0.56
CA MET A 30 5.90 3.46 -0.36
C MET A 30 6.23 3.20 1.11
N ALA A 31 5.45 2.35 1.76
CA ALA A 31 5.79 1.78 3.08
C ALA A 31 6.48 0.42 2.89
N GLY A 32 5.80 -0.69 3.12
CA GLY A 32 6.36 -2.03 2.90
C GLY A 32 6.62 -2.41 1.44
N GLY A 33 6.00 -1.72 0.49
CA GLY A 33 6.19 -1.93 -0.96
C GLY A 33 5.56 -3.22 -1.51
N SER A 34 4.97 -4.07 -0.67
CA SER A 34 4.46 -5.40 -1.05
C SER A 34 3.35 -5.37 -2.12
N ASP A 35 2.63 -4.26 -2.26
CA ASP A 35 1.67 -4.04 -3.35
C ASP A 35 2.26 -3.17 -4.46
N LEU A 36 2.78 -1.99 -4.12
CA LEU A 36 3.23 -0.98 -5.07
C LEU A 36 4.32 -1.52 -6.01
N ILE A 37 5.31 -2.27 -5.48
CA ILE A 37 6.38 -2.81 -6.31
C ILE A 37 5.84 -3.77 -7.39
N GLY A 38 4.83 -4.57 -7.06
CA GLY A 38 4.14 -5.42 -8.05
C GLY A 38 3.46 -4.59 -9.14
N VAL A 39 2.73 -3.54 -8.75
CA VAL A 39 2.07 -2.60 -9.68
C VAL A 39 3.08 -1.94 -10.62
N LEU A 40 4.22 -1.51 -10.08
CA LEU A 40 5.28 -0.88 -10.87
C LEU A 40 6.00 -1.85 -11.81
N LYS A 41 6.26 -3.09 -11.36
CA LYS A 41 6.90 -4.12 -12.20
C LYS A 41 6.04 -4.46 -13.41
N GLU A 42 4.76 -4.65 -13.21
CA GLU A 42 3.79 -5.03 -14.25
C GLU A 42 3.30 -3.84 -15.08
N GLN A 43 3.76 -2.63 -14.76
CA GLN A 43 3.40 -1.39 -15.47
C GLN A 43 1.88 -1.20 -15.57
N ILE A 44 1.15 -1.49 -14.50
CA ILE A 44 -0.31 -1.48 -14.45
C ILE A 44 -0.86 -0.05 -14.58
N LEU A 45 -0.18 0.94 -13.96
CA LEU A 45 -0.62 2.32 -13.95
C LEU A 45 -0.49 2.96 -15.33
N GLU A 46 -1.49 3.76 -15.71
CA GLU A 46 -1.47 4.56 -16.92
C GLU A 46 -0.39 5.63 -16.83
N ASP A 47 -0.48 6.44 -15.78
CA ASP A 47 0.54 7.41 -15.40
C ASP A 47 1.54 6.72 -14.47
N TYR A 48 2.72 6.40 -15.02
CA TYR A 48 3.77 5.81 -14.22
C TYR A 48 4.41 6.89 -13.33
N PRO A 49 4.61 6.61 -12.03
CA PRO A 49 5.22 7.59 -11.15
C PRO A 49 6.68 7.86 -11.53
N GLU A 50 7.08 9.11 -11.41
CA GLU A 50 8.44 9.58 -11.64
C GLU A 50 9.26 9.54 -10.35
N LYS A 51 8.59 9.63 -9.19
CA LYS A 51 9.19 9.60 -7.86
C LYS A 51 8.45 8.64 -6.91
N VAL A 52 9.21 7.91 -6.10
CA VAL A 52 8.72 7.10 -4.99
C VAL A 52 9.29 7.63 -3.69
N VAL A 53 8.43 8.06 -2.76
CA VAL A 53 8.80 8.52 -1.43
C VAL A 53 8.69 7.35 -0.45
N ASP A 54 9.83 6.93 0.09
CA ASP A 54 9.90 5.84 1.07
C ASP A 54 9.57 6.34 2.48
N LEU A 55 8.62 5.70 3.13
CA LEU A 55 8.16 6.01 4.48
C LEU A 55 8.86 5.19 5.57
N LYS A 56 9.74 4.25 5.23
CA LYS A 56 10.38 3.34 6.21
C LYS A 56 11.27 4.07 7.23
N THR A 57 11.74 5.24 6.88
CA THR A 57 12.58 6.10 7.76
C THR A 57 11.76 7.05 8.63
N VAL A 58 10.45 7.15 8.41
CA VAL A 58 9.57 8.01 9.21
C VAL A 58 9.44 7.44 10.62
N ARG A 59 9.82 8.24 11.61
CA ARG A 59 9.74 7.86 13.03
C ARG A 59 8.32 8.08 13.58
N GLY A 60 7.93 7.24 14.56
CA GLY A 60 6.64 7.38 15.25
C GLY A 60 5.42 6.92 14.45
N GLY A 61 5.63 6.25 13.29
CA GLY A 61 4.55 5.67 12.51
C GLY A 61 4.21 4.22 12.86
N GLU A 62 5.04 3.57 13.68
CA GLU A 62 4.87 2.18 14.11
C GLU A 62 4.50 2.15 15.60
N TYR A 63 3.25 1.87 15.93
CA TYR A 63 2.79 1.69 17.32
C TYR A 63 1.44 0.98 17.39
N ILE A 64 1.17 0.35 18.52
CA ILE A 64 -0.14 -0.16 18.93
C ILE A 64 -0.31 0.27 20.37
N LYS A 65 -1.30 1.11 20.66
CA LYS A 65 -1.56 1.61 22.01
C LYS A 65 -3.05 1.69 22.29
N GLN A 66 -3.41 1.57 23.54
CA GLN A 66 -4.77 1.82 24.01
C GLN A 66 -4.84 3.25 24.58
N ASP A 67 -5.88 3.97 24.19
CA ASP A 67 -6.24 5.26 24.76
C ASP A 67 -7.72 5.22 25.15
N GLY A 68 -7.97 5.05 26.46
CA GLY A 68 -9.31 4.80 26.97
C GLY A 68 -9.94 3.56 26.34
N ASP A 69 -11.09 3.74 25.69
CA ASP A 69 -11.83 2.67 24.99
C ASP A 69 -11.40 2.49 23.52
N THR A 70 -10.42 3.26 23.07
CA THR A 70 -9.94 3.22 21.68
C THR A 70 -8.56 2.55 21.61
N ILE A 71 -8.35 1.77 20.55
CA ILE A 71 -7.02 1.25 20.21
C ILE A 71 -6.52 2.00 18.98
N GLU A 72 -5.38 2.66 19.12
CA GLU A 72 -4.71 3.35 18.03
C GLU A 72 -3.59 2.47 17.48
N ILE A 73 -3.53 2.40 16.14
CA ILE A 73 -2.50 1.65 15.41
C ILE A 73 -1.84 2.58 14.41
N GLY A 74 -0.54 2.72 14.50
CA GLY A 74 0.24 3.51 13.56
C GLY A 74 0.20 2.95 12.14
N ALA A 75 0.15 3.82 11.13
CA ALA A 75 0.03 3.43 9.74
C ALA A 75 1.21 2.57 9.23
N LEU A 76 2.40 2.71 9.83
CA LEU A 76 3.60 1.95 9.48
C LEU A 76 3.77 0.67 10.30
N THR A 77 2.86 0.38 11.25
CA THR A 77 2.87 -0.88 12.02
C THR A 77 2.75 -2.07 11.09
N LYS A 78 3.67 -3.03 11.22
CA LYS A 78 3.71 -4.21 10.35
C LYS A 78 2.57 -5.16 10.69
N LEU A 79 2.07 -5.86 9.69
CA LEU A 79 1.01 -6.85 9.90
C LEU A 79 1.45 -7.99 10.83
N CYS A 80 2.74 -8.36 10.83
CA CYS A 80 3.27 -9.36 11.76
C CYS A 80 3.19 -8.90 13.22
N ASP A 81 3.34 -7.59 13.50
CA ASP A 81 3.27 -7.04 14.84
C ASP A 81 1.81 -6.97 15.32
N ILE A 82 0.88 -6.67 14.43
CA ILE A 82 -0.56 -6.77 14.68
C ILE A 82 -0.95 -8.20 15.09
N VAL A 83 -0.44 -9.20 14.37
CA VAL A 83 -0.71 -10.64 14.66
C VAL A 83 -0.16 -11.05 16.04
N LYS A 84 0.96 -10.46 16.46
CA LYS A 84 1.65 -10.80 17.73
C LYS A 84 1.19 -9.96 18.92
N SER A 85 0.42 -8.90 18.71
CA SER A 85 0.00 -7.96 19.75
C SER A 85 -0.96 -8.63 20.74
N ASP A 86 -0.56 -8.75 22.01
CA ASP A 86 -1.42 -9.26 23.07
C ASP A 86 -2.65 -8.37 23.27
N LEU A 87 -2.47 -7.05 23.20
CA LEU A 87 -3.56 -6.08 23.27
C LEU A 87 -4.64 -6.33 22.20
N LEU A 88 -4.22 -6.56 20.96
CA LEU A 88 -5.16 -6.81 19.88
C LEU A 88 -5.77 -8.22 19.95
N ASN A 89 -5.00 -9.21 20.40
CA ASN A 89 -5.51 -10.57 20.59
C ASN A 89 -6.59 -10.61 21.68
N GLU A 90 -6.47 -9.78 22.72
CA GLU A 90 -7.45 -9.68 23.81
C GLU A 90 -8.65 -8.80 23.44
N LYS A 91 -8.40 -7.57 22.95
CA LYS A 91 -9.44 -6.54 22.79
C LYS A 91 -10.08 -6.49 21.41
N ALA A 92 -9.34 -6.90 20.36
CA ALA A 92 -9.78 -6.86 18.98
C ALA A 92 -9.30 -8.10 18.19
N PRO A 93 -9.65 -9.34 18.62
CA PRO A 93 -9.11 -10.57 18.04
C PRO A 93 -9.41 -10.72 16.54
N VAL A 94 -10.52 -10.16 16.06
CA VAL A 94 -10.88 -10.18 14.64
C VAL A 94 -9.84 -9.48 13.78
N LEU A 95 -9.22 -8.41 14.28
CA LEU A 95 -8.17 -7.68 13.55
C LEU A 95 -6.88 -8.50 13.45
N SER A 96 -6.47 -9.15 14.55
CA SER A 96 -5.32 -10.07 14.54
C SER A 96 -5.54 -11.26 13.61
N GLN A 97 -6.76 -11.83 13.59
CA GLN A 97 -7.12 -12.92 12.69
C GLN A 97 -7.10 -12.46 11.23
N ALA A 98 -7.69 -11.30 10.94
CA ALA A 98 -7.65 -10.70 9.60
C ALA A 98 -6.21 -10.46 9.13
N ALA A 99 -5.37 -9.85 9.98
CA ALA A 99 -3.95 -9.64 9.66
C ALA A 99 -3.22 -10.96 9.41
N ARG A 100 -3.51 -12.02 10.18
CA ARG A 100 -2.94 -13.37 10.02
C ARG A 100 -3.30 -14.01 8.70
N SER A 101 -4.49 -13.73 8.16
CA SER A 101 -4.97 -14.26 6.87
C SER A 101 -4.34 -13.57 5.66
N VAL A 102 -3.67 -12.42 5.84
CA VAL A 102 -3.05 -11.70 4.73
C VAL A 102 -1.79 -12.44 4.25
N ALA A 103 -1.80 -12.84 2.97
CA ALA A 103 -0.65 -13.37 2.22
C ALA A 103 0.21 -14.40 3.01
N THR A 104 1.53 -14.24 2.99
CA THR A 104 2.50 -15.10 3.65
C THR A 104 3.16 -14.40 4.85
N PRO A 105 3.79 -15.14 5.79
CA PRO A 105 4.57 -14.55 6.88
C PRO A 105 5.64 -13.56 6.38
N LEU A 106 6.32 -13.86 5.28
CA LEU A 106 7.34 -12.98 4.69
C LEU A 106 6.74 -11.64 4.24
N ILE A 107 5.57 -11.67 3.62
CA ILE A 107 4.85 -10.44 3.23
C ILE A 107 4.43 -9.65 4.48
N ARG A 108 3.89 -10.30 5.51
CA ARG A 108 3.47 -9.64 6.74
C ARG A 108 4.62 -8.98 7.51
N ASN A 109 5.86 -9.45 7.35
CA ASN A 109 7.06 -8.86 7.96
C ASN A 109 7.44 -7.50 7.34
N VAL A 110 6.92 -7.17 6.15
CA VAL A 110 7.20 -5.90 5.47
C VAL A 110 5.94 -5.07 5.22
N ALA A 111 4.80 -5.72 4.99
CA ALA A 111 3.52 -5.06 4.78
C ALA A 111 3.06 -4.33 6.05
N THR A 112 2.61 -3.09 5.89
CA THR A 112 2.14 -2.23 6.98
C THR A 112 0.63 -2.11 7.00
N MET A 113 0.06 -1.71 8.14
CA MET A 113 -1.39 -1.50 8.30
C MET A 113 -1.92 -0.48 7.29
N GLY A 114 -1.31 0.71 7.24
CA GLY A 114 -1.70 1.76 6.29
C GLY A 114 -1.54 1.31 4.83
N GLY A 115 -0.39 0.68 4.50
CA GLY A 115 -0.16 0.15 3.16
C GLY A 115 -1.17 -0.94 2.75
N ASN A 116 -1.63 -1.76 3.69
CA ASN A 116 -2.63 -2.79 3.43
C ASN A 116 -4.02 -2.17 3.17
N ILE A 117 -4.42 -1.16 3.94
CA ILE A 117 -5.71 -0.47 3.76
C ILE A 117 -5.72 0.34 2.46
N CYS A 118 -4.60 0.98 2.13
CA CYS A 118 -4.45 1.84 0.95
C CYS A 118 -3.98 1.08 -0.31
N GLN A 119 -3.88 -0.25 -0.26
CA GLN A 119 -3.47 -1.05 -1.42
C GLN A 119 -4.46 -0.89 -2.59
N ASP A 120 -3.96 -1.05 -3.79
CA ASP A 120 -4.79 -0.94 -4.98
C ASP A 120 -5.65 -2.20 -5.20
N VAL A 121 -6.71 -2.07 -5.99
CA VAL A 121 -7.67 -3.16 -6.24
C VAL A 121 -7.01 -4.42 -6.79
N ARG A 122 -7.56 -5.59 -6.44
CA ARG A 122 -7.08 -6.92 -6.85
C ARG A 122 -7.83 -7.48 -8.06
N CYS A 123 -8.53 -6.64 -8.81
CA CYS A 123 -9.27 -7.03 -10.00
C CYS A 123 -8.33 -7.58 -11.08
N TRP A 124 -8.64 -8.74 -11.67
CA TRP A 124 -7.87 -9.38 -12.73
C TRP A 124 -7.67 -8.47 -13.95
N PHE A 125 -8.71 -7.78 -14.37
CA PHE A 125 -8.67 -6.88 -15.52
C PHE A 125 -7.80 -5.64 -15.25
N TYR A 126 -7.91 -5.09 -14.03
CA TYR A 126 -7.07 -3.97 -13.62
C TYR A 126 -5.60 -4.37 -13.48
N ARG A 127 -5.34 -5.55 -12.86
CA ARG A 127 -3.97 -6.08 -12.64
C ARG A 127 -3.37 -6.76 -13.86
N TYR A 128 -4.09 -6.84 -14.98
CA TYR A 128 -3.57 -7.46 -16.18
C TYR A 128 -2.31 -6.74 -16.67
N PRO A 129 -1.16 -7.44 -16.78
CA PRO A 129 0.12 -6.82 -17.11
C PRO A 129 0.11 -6.21 -18.50
N HIS A 130 0.62 -4.98 -18.64
CA HIS A 130 0.72 -4.31 -19.93
C HIS A 130 1.61 -5.07 -20.92
N GLY A 131 2.63 -5.76 -20.45
CA GLY A 131 3.56 -6.53 -21.28
C GLY A 131 3.02 -7.85 -21.84
N ILE A 132 1.82 -8.29 -21.43
CA ILE A 132 1.21 -9.55 -21.87
C ILE A 132 -0.09 -9.26 -22.63
N GLY A 133 -0.05 -9.30 -23.94
CA GLY A 133 -1.24 -9.14 -24.80
C GLY A 133 -1.82 -7.73 -24.89
N GLY A 134 -1.09 -6.73 -24.41
CA GLY A 134 -1.52 -5.33 -24.47
C GLY A 134 -2.36 -4.89 -23.27
N ARG A 135 -2.75 -3.62 -23.27
CA ARG A 135 -3.49 -2.99 -22.19
C ARG A 135 -4.97 -3.35 -22.27
N MET A 136 -5.54 -3.83 -21.18
CA MET A 136 -6.99 -3.99 -21.07
C MET A 136 -7.67 -2.61 -21.07
N ASP A 137 -8.79 -2.45 -21.78
CA ASP A 137 -9.60 -1.24 -21.80
C ASP A 137 -10.43 -1.10 -20.51
N CYS A 138 -9.71 -1.04 -19.37
CA CYS A 138 -10.28 -0.99 -18.04
C CYS A 138 -10.54 0.48 -17.64
N MET A 139 -11.75 0.76 -17.16
CA MET A 139 -12.16 2.09 -16.69
C MET A 139 -11.19 2.70 -15.66
N ARG A 140 -10.60 1.91 -14.76
CA ARG A 140 -9.59 2.37 -13.79
C ARG A 140 -8.22 2.68 -14.41
N LYS A 141 -8.00 2.31 -15.67
CA LYS A 141 -6.80 2.61 -16.45
C LYS A 141 -7.07 3.61 -17.57
N GLY A 142 -8.14 4.41 -17.44
CA GLY A 142 -8.55 5.37 -18.47
C GLY A 142 -9.30 4.75 -19.65
N GLY A 143 -9.69 3.47 -19.57
CA GLY A 143 -10.57 2.82 -20.53
C GLY A 143 -12.05 3.16 -20.31
N LYS A 144 -12.92 2.51 -21.08
CA LYS A 144 -14.37 2.77 -21.08
C LYS A 144 -15.17 1.67 -20.40
N GLU A 145 -14.60 0.48 -20.24
CA GLU A 145 -15.31 -0.72 -19.80
C GLU A 145 -14.93 -1.13 -18.38
N CYS A 146 -15.89 -1.66 -17.62
CA CYS A 146 -15.64 -2.35 -16.36
C CYS A 146 -16.02 -3.81 -16.49
N TYR A 147 -15.09 -4.64 -16.92
CA TYR A 147 -15.31 -6.06 -17.15
C TYR A 147 -15.74 -6.84 -15.89
N ALA A 148 -15.40 -6.35 -14.71
CA ALA A 148 -15.81 -6.97 -13.45
C ALA A 148 -17.30 -6.76 -13.12
N VAL A 149 -17.94 -5.73 -13.71
CA VAL A 149 -19.37 -5.43 -13.52
C VAL A 149 -20.19 -5.98 -14.68
N MET A 150 -19.61 -6.01 -15.88
CA MET A 150 -20.28 -6.39 -17.13
C MET A 150 -20.13 -7.88 -17.44
N GLY A 151 -19.27 -8.61 -16.69
CA GLY A 151 -18.98 -10.03 -16.90
C GLY A 151 -19.90 -10.98 -16.14
#